data_9d9cb09413993101290c0e4b0468326e
#
_entry.id   9d9cb09413993101290c0e4b0468326e
#
_cell.length_a   1.000
_cell.length_b   1.000
_cell.length_c   1.000
_cell.angle_alpha   90.00
_cell.angle_beta   90.00
_cell.angle_gamma   90.00
#
_symmetry.space_group_name_H-M   'P 1'
#
loop_
_entity.id
_entity.type
_entity.pdbx_description
1 polymer ?
#
loop_
_entity_poly.entity_id
_entity_poly.type
_entity_poly.pdbx_seq_one_letter_code
_entity_poly.pdbx_strand_id
1 'polypeptide(L)'
;LFSERIRDRNLRWWVHKDEVQNKNVGGKIKGENFVKSLGIQTPHKYYQGTAENFPVFSQLENNFVVKPLRGYSAKNVFPMKNGVNLFDGNRWSRQEIIDELSKSTEINNGKDKIIHIEEFLIGLDKNEQIPYDYKFYVFGENIAFCHIVNRTSPNSLLNRNWYVNLDFMPIGNQIMVELLHDETLPQKPECWDELVLTAKMLGGALNRFTRIDLFATERGVVFGEFTPTPHGGFGFTKWADKWLGEMWKGVEGAGD
;
A
#
# COMPACT_ATOMS: atom_id res chain seq x y z
N LEU A 1 19.73 -13.68 2.30
CA LEU A 1 18.32 -13.81 1.93
C LEU A 1 17.61 -12.44 2.00
N PHE A 2 16.56 -12.24 1.21
CA PHE A 2 15.79 -11.00 1.24
C PHE A 2 15.14 -10.76 2.62
N SER A 3 14.57 -11.79 3.20
CA SER A 3 13.95 -11.76 4.54
C SER A 3 14.94 -11.30 5.62
N GLU A 4 16.18 -11.72 5.55
CA GLU A 4 17.25 -11.29 6.47
C GLU A 4 17.57 -9.82 6.29
N ARG A 5 17.68 -9.34 5.03
CA ARG A 5 17.93 -7.94 4.71
C ARG A 5 16.82 -7.02 5.25
N ILE A 6 15.56 -7.44 5.11
CA ILE A 6 14.41 -6.68 5.63
C ILE A 6 14.42 -6.64 7.16
N ARG A 7 14.70 -7.77 7.84
CA ARG A 7 14.79 -7.81 9.31
C ARG A 7 15.96 -6.98 9.83
N ASP A 8 17.13 -7.08 9.19
CA ASP A 8 18.28 -6.24 9.51
C ASP A 8 17.96 -4.74 9.34
N ARG A 9 17.31 -4.35 8.23
CA ARG A 9 16.84 -2.97 8.03
C ARG A 9 15.87 -2.53 9.12
N ASN A 10 14.90 -3.37 9.52
CA ASN A 10 14.00 -3.06 10.62
C ASN A 10 14.78 -2.77 11.91
N LEU A 11 15.76 -3.63 12.23
CA LEU A 11 16.58 -3.46 13.40
C LEU A 11 17.37 -2.14 13.35
N ARG A 12 18.08 -1.88 12.26
CA ARG A 12 18.87 -0.65 12.07
C ARG A 12 18.00 0.61 12.13
N TRP A 13 16.91 0.65 11.40
CA TRP A 13 16.11 1.88 11.24
C TRP A 13 15.26 2.21 12.46
N TRP A 14 14.69 1.21 13.12
CA TRP A 14 13.67 1.42 14.15
C TRP A 14 14.16 1.13 15.56
N VAL A 15 15.09 0.21 15.74
CA VAL A 15 15.68 -0.11 17.04
C VAL A 15 16.94 0.75 17.27
N HIS A 16 17.91 0.69 16.37
CA HIS A 16 19.16 1.46 16.50
C HIS A 16 19.02 2.90 16.05
N LYS A 17 17.92 3.24 15.34
CA LYS A 17 17.60 4.60 14.89
C LYS A 17 18.68 5.19 13.96
N ASP A 18 19.28 4.36 13.12
CA ASP A 18 20.29 4.80 12.15
C ASP A 18 19.79 5.99 11.34
N GLU A 19 20.66 6.95 11.10
CA GLU A 19 20.40 8.03 10.18
C GLU A 19 20.55 7.54 8.75
N VAL A 20 19.41 7.35 8.09
CA VAL A 20 19.33 6.96 6.69
C VAL A 20 18.52 8.00 5.94
N GLN A 21 19.08 8.52 4.86
CA GLN A 21 18.37 9.48 4.02
C GLN A 21 17.02 8.89 3.57
N ASN A 22 15.96 9.67 3.69
CA ASN A 22 14.61 9.29 3.29
C ASN A 22 14.03 8.03 3.98
N LYS A 23 14.60 7.51 5.08
CA LYS A 23 14.01 6.36 5.78
C LYS A 23 12.56 6.59 6.20
N ASN A 24 12.22 7.83 6.51
CA ASN A 24 10.88 8.23 6.96
C ASN A 24 9.84 8.34 5.82
N VAL A 25 10.24 8.16 4.56
CA VAL A 25 9.31 8.23 3.41
C VAL A 25 8.26 7.11 3.45
N GLY A 26 8.53 6.01 4.18
CA GLY A 26 7.53 4.99 4.47
C GLY A 26 6.37 5.46 5.35
N GLY A 27 6.46 6.66 5.99
CA GLY A 27 5.34 7.28 6.68
C GLY A 27 4.39 7.98 5.70
N LYS A 28 3.06 7.78 5.87
CA LYS A 28 2.04 8.26 4.93
C LYS A 28 2.22 9.73 4.53
N ILE A 29 2.35 10.64 5.50
CA ILE A 29 2.46 12.10 5.21
C ILE A 29 3.75 12.43 4.47
N LYS A 30 4.89 11.90 4.93
CA LYS A 30 6.18 12.21 4.30
C LYS A 30 6.29 11.58 2.92
N GLY A 31 5.78 10.36 2.75
CA GLY A 31 5.70 9.69 1.46
C GLY A 31 4.87 10.47 0.46
N GLU A 32 3.66 10.90 0.85
CA GLU A 32 2.80 11.73 0.00
C GLU A 32 3.47 13.06 -0.41
N ASN A 33 4.09 13.77 0.53
CA ASN A 33 4.77 15.03 0.23
C ASN A 33 5.95 14.83 -0.74
N PHE A 34 6.72 13.77 -0.55
CA PHE A 34 7.82 13.41 -1.46
C PHE A 34 7.29 13.13 -2.87
N VAL A 35 6.25 12.33 -2.99
CA VAL A 35 5.65 11.95 -4.26
C VAL A 35 5.04 13.16 -4.98
N LYS A 36 4.35 14.04 -4.24
CA LYS A 36 3.82 15.32 -4.77
C LYS A 36 4.92 16.24 -5.29
N SER A 37 6.08 16.26 -4.64
CA SER A 37 7.22 17.07 -5.11
C SER A 37 7.78 16.58 -6.45
N LEU A 38 7.49 15.34 -6.83
CA LEU A 38 7.83 14.74 -8.13
C LEU A 38 6.69 14.84 -9.16
N GLY A 39 5.60 15.55 -8.83
CA GLY A 39 4.46 15.74 -9.73
C GLY A 39 3.51 14.54 -9.83
N ILE A 40 3.66 13.53 -8.98
CA ILE A 40 2.80 12.34 -8.99
C ILE A 40 1.54 12.58 -8.18
N GLN A 41 0.41 12.09 -8.67
CA GLN A 41 -0.88 12.23 -8.04
C GLN A 41 -0.98 11.38 -6.76
N THR A 42 -1.67 11.90 -5.75
CA THR A 42 -2.06 11.19 -4.53
C THR A 42 -3.57 11.33 -4.32
N PRO A 43 -4.22 10.49 -3.49
CA PRO A 43 -5.62 10.72 -3.14
C PRO A 43 -5.83 12.11 -2.55
N HIS A 44 -6.94 12.76 -2.91
CA HIS A 44 -7.32 14.01 -2.28
C HIS A 44 -7.65 13.75 -0.80
N LYS A 45 -7.15 14.63 0.09
CA LYS A 45 -7.35 14.50 1.53
C LYS A 45 -8.44 15.46 1.99
N TYR A 46 -9.53 14.92 2.50
CA TYR A 46 -10.65 15.69 3.04
C TYR A 46 -10.43 16.08 4.51
N TYR A 47 -9.82 15.18 5.29
CA TYR A 47 -9.61 15.40 6.72
C TYR A 47 -8.37 14.69 7.23
N GLN A 48 -7.70 15.33 8.18
CA GLN A 48 -6.66 14.73 9.01
C GLN A 48 -6.79 15.28 10.43
N GLY A 49 -7.09 14.44 11.37
CA GLY A 49 -7.29 14.83 12.76
C GLY A 49 -7.71 13.65 13.63
N THR A 50 -8.17 13.94 14.84
CA THR A 50 -8.64 12.89 15.76
C THR A 50 -9.97 12.29 15.31
N ALA A 51 -10.22 11.02 15.67
CA ALA A 51 -11.49 10.36 15.37
C ALA A 51 -12.69 11.08 16.01
N GLU A 52 -12.51 11.71 17.17
CA GLU A 52 -13.53 12.49 17.85
C GLU A 52 -14.05 13.67 17.03
N ASN A 53 -13.15 14.30 16.26
CA ASN A 53 -13.44 15.44 15.41
C ASN A 53 -13.75 15.05 13.95
N PHE A 54 -14.06 13.77 13.72
CA PHE A 54 -14.44 13.27 12.40
C PHE A 54 -15.59 14.13 11.81
N PRO A 55 -15.45 14.69 10.60
CA PRO A 55 -16.49 15.51 9.97
C PRO A 55 -17.82 14.77 9.84
N VAL A 56 -18.93 15.51 9.85
CA VAL A 56 -20.23 14.92 9.50
C VAL A 56 -20.25 14.53 8.03
N PHE A 57 -20.96 13.45 7.68
CA PHE A 57 -20.96 12.91 6.32
C PHE A 57 -21.43 13.91 5.25
N SER A 58 -22.33 14.82 5.63
CA SER A 58 -22.78 15.88 4.72
C SER A 58 -21.70 16.89 4.31
N GLN A 59 -20.55 16.88 5.00
CA GLN A 59 -19.37 17.70 4.67
C GLN A 59 -18.32 16.92 3.85
N LEU A 60 -18.57 15.65 3.57
CA LEU A 60 -17.71 14.78 2.78
C LEU A 60 -18.39 14.47 1.45
N GLU A 61 -17.59 14.05 0.49
CA GLU A 61 -18.12 13.41 -0.72
C GLU A 61 -18.90 12.14 -0.35
N ASN A 62 -19.79 11.68 -1.23
CA ASN A 62 -20.57 10.46 -0.99
C ASN A 62 -19.71 9.20 -0.87
N ASN A 63 -18.51 9.26 -1.43
CA ASN A 63 -17.55 8.16 -1.43
C ASN A 63 -16.22 8.66 -0.85
N PHE A 64 -15.78 8.01 0.19
CA PHE A 64 -14.52 8.35 0.87
C PHE A 64 -13.91 7.12 1.55
N VAL A 65 -12.65 7.20 1.91
CA VAL A 65 -11.96 6.17 2.70
C VAL A 65 -11.54 6.77 4.03
N VAL A 66 -11.93 6.13 5.12
CA VAL A 66 -11.40 6.44 6.47
C VAL A 66 -10.31 5.44 6.79
N LYS A 67 -9.15 5.91 7.22
CA LYS A 67 -8.05 5.05 7.65
C LYS A 67 -7.23 5.68 8.77
N PRO A 68 -6.65 4.91 9.71
CA PRO A 68 -5.72 5.45 10.69
C PRO A 68 -4.45 5.96 9.99
N LEU A 69 -3.87 7.04 10.54
CA LEU A 69 -2.59 7.56 10.07
C LEU A 69 -1.48 6.51 10.22
N ARG A 70 -1.48 5.82 11.35
CA ARG A 70 -0.61 4.68 11.63
C ARG A 70 -1.48 3.43 11.62
N GLY A 71 -1.14 2.47 10.81
CA GLY A 71 -1.87 1.22 10.66
C GLY A 71 -1.31 0.41 9.51
N TYR A 72 -1.56 -0.89 9.53
CA TYR A 72 -1.10 -1.85 8.53
C TYR A 72 -2.21 -2.87 8.24
N SER A 73 -2.08 -3.58 7.16
CA SER A 73 -2.97 -4.71 6.78
C SER A 73 -4.45 -4.36 6.68
N ALA A 74 -4.79 -3.12 6.25
CA ALA A 74 -6.17 -2.64 6.09
C ALA A 74 -7.04 -2.68 7.36
N LYS A 75 -6.47 -2.90 8.53
CA LYS A 75 -7.19 -2.82 9.80
C LYS A 75 -7.74 -1.40 10.03
N ASN A 76 -8.99 -1.31 10.44
CA ASN A 76 -9.69 -0.04 10.65
C ASN A 76 -9.72 0.88 9.42
N VAL A 77 -9.71 0.30 8.23
CA VAL A 77 -9.94 0.99 6.97
C VAL A 77 -11.40 0.79 6.57
N PHE A 78 -12.09 1.90 6.30
CA PHE A 78 -13.51 1.93 5.92
C PHE A 78 -13.64 2.54 4.52
N PRO A 79 -13.70 1.73 3.46
CA PRO A 79 -14.01 2.20 2.11
C PRO A 79 -15.51 2.44 2.01
N MET A 80 -15.93 3.69 2.17
CA MET A 80 -17.33 4.10 2.22
C MET A 80 -17.84 4.50 0.85
N LYS A 81 -18.97 3.94 0.43
CA LYS A 81 -19.67 4.31 -0.80
C LYS A 81 -21.17 4.48 -0.50
N ASN A 82 -21.69 5.70 -0.63
CA ASN A 82 -23.09 6.02 -0.31
C ASN A 82 -23.51 5.55 1.09
N GLY A 83 -22.64 5.68 2.09
CA GLY A 83 -22.89 5.27 3.47
C GLY A 83 -22.77 3.76 3.73
N VAL A 84 -22.34 2.97 2.74
CA VAL A 84 -22.07 1.53 2.86
C VAL A 84 -20.58 1.29 2.91
N ASN A 85 -20.11 0.52 3.89
CA ASN A 85 -18.74 0.03 3.94
C ASN A 85 -18.60 -1.18 3.00
N LEU A 86 -17.73 -1.06 2.00
CA LEU A 86 -17.57 -2.09 0.96
C LEU A 86 -16.90 -3.38 1.45
N PHE A 87 -16.29 -3.37 2.64
CA PHE A 87 -15.67 -4.58 3.20
C PHE A 87 -16.68 -5.54 3.86
N ASP A 88 -17.81 -5.04 4.32
CA ASP A 88 -18.82 -5.85 5.01
C ASP A 88 -20.24 -5.70 4.43
N GLY A 89 -20.42 -4.76 3.49
CA GLY A 89 -21.70 -4.49 2.85
C GLY A 89 -22.72 -3.78 3.76
N ASN A 90 -22.33 -3.38 4.96
CA ASN A 90 -23.23 -2.76 5.93
C ASN A 90 -23.23 -1.23 5.81
N ARG A 91 -24.39 -0.62 6.14
CA ARG A 91 -24.41 0.82 6.38
C ARG A 91 -23.76 1.14 7.71
N TRP A 92 -22.88 2.14 7.69
CA TRP A 92 -22.21 2.64 8.87
C TRP A 92 -22.50 4.12 9.06
N SER A 93 -22.94 4.48 10.26
CA SER A 93 -23.03 5.87 10.68
C SER A 93 -21.64 6.40 11.06
N ARG A 94 -21.52 7.72 11.11
CA ARG A 94 -20.33 8.39 11.63
C ARG A 94 -19.96 7.89 13.03
N GLN A 95 -20.94 7.74 13.92
CA GLN A 95 -20.70 7.33 15.30
C GLN A 95 -20.19 5.89 15.39
N GLU A 96 -20.75 4.98 14.61
CA GLU A 96 -20.27 3.59 14.58
C GLU A 96 -18.82 3.48 14.12
N ILE A 97 -18.40 4.30 13.12
CA ILE A 97 -16.99 4.36 12.70
C ILE A 97 -16.11 4.89 13.83
N ILE A 98 -16.52 5.96 14.52
CA ILE A 98 -15.78 6.51 15.66
C ILE A 98 -15.65 5.48 16.77
N ASP A 99 -16.73 4.77 17.10
CA ASP A 99 -16.76 3.76 18.15
C ASP A 99 -15.82 2.59 17.81
N GLU A 100 -15.81 2.15 16.55
CA GLU A 100 -14.93 1.08 16.08
C GLU A 100 -13.46 1.50 16.10
N LEU A 101 -13.15 2.70 15.60
CA LEU A 101 -11.80 3.26 15.68
C LEU A 101 -11.32 3.41 17.13
N SER A 102 -12.24 3.71 18.07
CA SER A 102 -11.92 3.87 19.48
C SER A 102 -11.61 2.55 20.19
N LYS A 103 -12.13 1.43 19.70
CA LYS A 103 -11.83 0.08 20.23
C LYS A 103 -10.43 -0.40 19.82
N SER A 104 -9.85 0.16 18.76
CA SER A 104 -8.57 -0.29 18.24
C SER A 104 -7.43 0.03 19.19
N THR A 105 -6.71 -0.99 19.64
CA THR A 105 -5.50 -0.86 20.45
C THR A 105 -4.37 -0.17 19.70
N GLU A 106 -4.34 -0.30 18.37
CA GLU A 106 -3.34 0.36 17.50
C GLU A 106 -3.51 1.87 17.48
N ILE A 107 -4.76 2.34 17.59
CA ILE A 107 -5.09 3.77 17.72
C ILE A 107 -4.89 4.24 19.16
N ASN A 108 -5.17 3.37 20.15
CA ASN A 108 -5.12 3.72 21.57
C ASN A 108 -3.72 3.66 22.20
N ASN A 109 -2.79 2.87 21.67
CA ASN A 109 -1.42 2.74 22.18
C ASN A 109 -0.47 3.84 21.72
N GLY A 110 -0.91 4.75 20.86
CA GLY A 110 -0.13 5.89 20.36
C GLY A 110 -0.73 7.22 20.85
N LYS A 111 0.11 8.20 21.11
CA LYS A 111 -0.30 9.58 21.45
C LYS A 111 -1.15 10.24 20.34
N ASP A 112 -1.31 9.58 19.18
CA ASP A 112 -1.93 10.14 18.00
C ASP A 112 -3.07 9.25 17.52
N LYS A 113 -4.25 9.44 18.09
CA LYS A 113 -5.54 8.94 17.53
C LYS A 113 -5.90 9.64 16.23
N ILE A 114 -4.92 9.81 15.33
CA ILE A 114 -5.13 10.58 14.09
C ILE A 114 -5.60 9.64 12.99
N ILE A 115 -6.66 10.04 12.33
CA ILE A 115 -7.21 9.40 11.14
C ILE A 115 -7.04 10.31 9.92
N HIS A 116 -7.02 9.69 8.76
CA HIS A 116 -7.18 10.34 7.47
C HIS A 116 -8.54 9.99 6.89
N ILE A 117 -9.20 10.97 6.29
CA ILE A 117 -10.31 10.75 5.38
C ILE A 117 -9.86 11.27 4.03
N GLU A 118 -9.92 10.41 3.05
CA GLU A 118 -9.45 10.72 1.71
C GLU A 118 -10.44 10.28 0.64
N GLU A 119 -10.18 10.73 -0.56
CA GLU A 119 -10.88 10.37 -1.77
C GLU A 119 -10.99 8.84 -1.91
N PHE A 120 -12.20 8.39 -2.23
CA PHE A 120 -12.41 7.04 -2.71
C PHE A 120 -12.04 6.99 -4.19
N LEU A 121 -10.93 6.34 -4.51
CA LEU A 121 -10.45 6.22 -5.88
C LEU A 121 -11.36 5.30 -6.70
N ILE A 122 -11.62 5.69 -7.94
CA ILE A 122 -12.37 4.87 -8.90
C ILE A 122 -11.37 4.19 -9.81
N GLY A 123 -11.33 2.86 -9.77
CA GLY A 123 -10.45 2.04 -10.58
C GLY A 123 -10.88 1.97 -12.05
N LEU A 124 -9.94 1.58 -12.92
CA LEU A 124 -10.23 1.34 -14.35
C LEU A 124 -11.08 0.09 -14.57
N ASP A 125 -10.92 -0.94 -13.73
CA ASP A 125 -11.77 -2.12 -13.82
C ASP A 125 -13.15 -1.83 -13.20
N LYS A 126 -14.16 -1.75 -14.06
CA LYS A 126 -15.54 -1.43 -13.67
C LYS A 126 -16.27 -2.60 -12.99
N ASN A 127 -15.74 -3.80 -13.06
CA ASN A 127 -16.30 -4.97 -12.38
C ASN A 127 -15.95 -4.97 -10.89
N GLU A 128 -14.95 -4.18 -10.49
CA GLU A 128 -14.49 -4.12 -9.12
C GLU A 128 -14.90 -2.81 -8.44
N GLN A 129 -15.45 -2.93 -7.24
CA GLN A 129 -15.90 -1.76 -6.48
C GLN A 129 -14.75 -1.00 -5.82
N ILE A 130 -13.68 -1.73 -5.45
CA ILE A 130 -12.45 -1.18 -4.87
C ILE A 130 -11.36 -1.35 -5.91
N PRO A 131 -10.58 -0.31 -6.24
CA PRO A 131 -9.50 -0.42 -7.22
C PRO A 131 -8.45 -1.43 -6.78
N TYR A 132 -7.85 -2.12 -7.77
CA TYR A 132 -6.72 -3.00 -7.48
C TYR A 132 -5.53 -2.21 -6.90
N ASP A 133 -4.87 -2.80 -5.89
CA ASP A 133 -3.55 -2.37 -5.42
C ASP A 133 -2.48 -2.97 -6.34
N TYR A 134 -1.68 -2.14 -7.01
CA TYR A 134 -0.51 -2.55 -7.80
C TYR A 134 0.75 -2.29 -6.98
N LYS A 135 1.33 -3.34 -6.40
CA LYS A 135 2.44 -3.28 -5.45
C LYS A 135 3.74 -3.69 -6.11
N PHE A 136 4.52 -2.72 -6.52
CA PHE A 136 5.80 -2.93 -7.19
C PHE A 136 6.92 -3.15 -6.18
N TYR A 137 7.63 -4.27 -6.30
CA TYR A 137 8.85 -4.53 -5.53
C TYR A 137 10.04 -4.00 -6.31
N VAL A 138 10.62 -2.89 -5.86
CA VAL A 138 11.65 -2.16 -6.61
C VAL A 138 12.97 -2.09 -5.84
N PHE A 139 14.07 -2.21 -6.56
CA PHE A 139 15.45 -2.12 -6.09
C PHE A 139 16.13 -0.96 -6.85
N GLY A 140 16.01 0.28 -6.34
CA GLY A 140 16.28 1.46 -7.15
C GLY A 140 15.33 1.50 -8.35
N GLU A 141 15.85 1.61 -9.57
CA GLU A 141 15.04 1.57 -10.81
C GLU A 141 14.66 0.15 -11.25
N ASN A 142 15.25 -0.88 -10.65
CA ASN A 142 15.02 -2.27 -11.05
C ASN A 142 13.78 -2.82 -10.37
N ILE A 143 12.74 -3.13 -11.13
CA ILE A 143 11.51 -3.76 -10.65
C ILE A 143 11.67 -5.29 -10.72
N ALA A 144 11.46 -5.99 -9.60
CA ALA A 144 11.42 -7.44 -9.58
C ALA A 144 10.09 -7.96 -10.15
N PHE A 145 8.99 -7.46 -9.64
CA PHE A 145 7.64 -7.85 -10.02
C PHE A 145 6.61 -6.86 -9.49
N CYS A 146 5.38 -6.99 -9.96
CA CYS A 146 4.19 -6.38 -9.38
C CYS A 146 3.31 -7.44 -8.72
N HIS A 147 2.96 -7.22 -7.44
CA HIS A 147 1.93 -7.95 -6.72
C HIS A 147 0.62 -7.18 -6.83
N ILE A 148 -0.35 -7.73 -7.55
CA ILE A 148 -1.68 -7.16 -7.71
C ILE A 148 -2.59 -7.74 -6.64
N VAL A 149 -3.36 -6.90 -5.96
CA VAL A 149 -4.29 -7.31 -4.91
C VAL A 149 -5.68 -6.77 -5.21
N ASN A 150 -6.65 -7.67 -5.34
CA ASN A 150 -8.06 -7.33 -5.27
C ASN A 150 -8.51 -7.38 -3.81
N ARG A 151 -8.78 -6.22 -3.27
CA ARG A 151 -9.07 -6.05 -1.85
C ARG A 151 -10.57 -6.12 -1.59
N THR A 152 -11.05 -7.32 -1.27
CA THR A 152 -12.48 -7.57 -0.96
C THR A 152 -12.76 -7.62 0.55
N SER A 153 -11.69 -7.67 1.38
CA SER A 153 -11.78 -7.84 2.82
C SER A 153 -10.61 -7.17 3.53
N PRO A 154 -10.78 -6.71 4.78
CA PRO A 154 -9.66 -6.33 5.64
C PRO A 154 -8.76 -7.52 6.00
N ASN A 155 -9.28 -8.76 5.92
CA ASN A 155 -8.48 -9.97 6.07
C ASN A 155 -7.71 -10.27 4.77
N SER A 156 -6.39 -10.10 4.79
CA SER A 156 -5.54 -10.29 3.61
C SER A 156 -5.60 -11.72 3.02
N LEU A 157 -5.93 -12.73 3.82
CA LEU A 157 -6.05 -14.11 3.36
C LEU A 157 -7.28 -14.35 2.48
N LEU A 158 -8.27 -13.46 2.52
CA LEU A 158 -9.49 -13.52 1.70
C LEU A 158 -9.40 -12.72 0.41
N ASN A 159 -8.32 -11.96 0.23
CA ASN A 159 -8.11 -11.16 -0.97
C ASN A 159 -7.55 -12.02 -2.11
N ARG A 160 -7.92 -11.69 -3.36
CA ARG A 160 -7.33 -12.30 -4.55
C ARG A 160 -5.97 -11.66 -4.82
N ASN A 161 -4.99 -12.49 -5.20
CA ASN A 161 -3.62 -12.05 -5.38
C ASN A 161 -3.04 -12.59 -6.69
N TRP A 162 -2.25 -11.76 -7.39
CA TRP A 162 -1.51 -12.13 -8.60
C TRP A 162 -0.10 -11.55 -8.52
N TYR A 163 0.85 -12.26 -9.11
CA TYR A 163 2.23 -11.83 -9.20
C TYR A 163 2.64 -11.84 -10.66
N VAL A 164 2.96 -10.67 -11.21
CA VAL A 164 3.26 -10.50 -12.63
C VAL A 164 4.61 -9.83 -12.84
N ASN A 165 5.25 -10.16 -13.97
CA ASN A 165 6.43 -9.46 -14.46
C ASN A 165 6.04 -8.14 -15.17
N LEU A 166 7.01 -7.44 -15.75
CA LEU A 166 6.76 -6.15 -16.42
C LEU A 166 5.98 -6.27 -17.74
N ASP A 167 5.95 -7.47 -18.35
CA ASP A 167 5.14 -7.76 -19.53
C ASP A 167 3.70 -8.17 -19.16
N PHE A 168 3.33 -8.03 -17.88
CA PHE A 168 2.04 -8.46 -17.33
C PHE A 168 1.81 -9.97 -17.43
N MET A 169 2.87 -10.77 -17.40
CA MET A 169 2.80 -12.23 -17.42
C MET A 169 2.96 -12.79 -16.01
N PRO A 170 2.26 -13.89 -15.66
CA PRO A 170 2.37 -14.49 -14.34
C PRO A 170 3.80 -14.90 -14.01
N ILE A 171 4.20 -14.69 -12.75
CA ILE A 171 5.41 -15.32 -12.21
C ILE A 171 5.09 -16.79 -11.97
N GLY A 172 5.82 -17.71 -12.63
CA GLY A 172 5.55 -19.15 -12.57
C GLY A 172 5.87 -19.80 -11.21
N ASN A 173 6.50 -19.07 -10.29
CA ASN A 173 6.84 -19.56 -8.96
C ASN A 173 6.03 -18.82 -7.90
N GLN A 174 5.63 -19.53 -6.85
CA GLN A 174 4.94 -18.93 -5.72
C GLN A 174 5.87 -17.94 -4.96
N ILE A 175 5.37 -16.74 -4.72
CA ILE A 175 6.11 -15.67 -4.02
C ILE A 175 5.88 -15.74 -2.50
N MET A 176 4.61 -15.80 -2.07
CA MET A 176 4.22 -15.82 -0.66
C MET A 176 3.65 -17.19 -0.28
N VAL A 177 3.93 -17.64 0.94
CA VAL A 177 3.52 -18.97 1.42
C VAL A 177 2.00 -19.05 1.63
N GLU A 178 1.40 -18.01 2.23
CA GLU A 178 0.01 -18.05 2.71
C GLU A 178 -1.00 -17.32 1.81
N LEU A 179 -0.54 -16.46 0.90
CA LEU A 179 -1.46 -15.71 0.06
C LEU A 179 -1.93 -16.58 -1.11
N LEU A 180 -3.23 -16.72 -1.23
CA LEU A 180 -3.84 -17.43 -2.33
C LEU A 180 -3.47 -16.77 -3.66
N HIS A 181 -3.05 -17.61 -4.61
CA HIS A 181 -2.73 -17.23 -5.97
C HIS A 181 -3.94 -17.51 -6.85
N ASP A 182 -4.49 -16.51 -7.50
CA ASP A 182 -5.56 -16.72 -8.46
C ASP A 182 -4.95 -17.03 -9.83
N GLU A 183 -5.44 -18.10 -10.46
CA GLU A 183 -4.91 -18.56 -11.76
C GLU A 183 -5.30 -17.64 -12.92
N THR A 184 -6.47 -17.01 -12.81
CA THR A 184 -6.97 -16.11 -13.86
C THR A 184 -6.53 -14.68 -13.58
N LEU A 185 -5.61 -14.15 -14.38
CA LEU A 185 -5.16 -12.76 -14.29
C LEU A 185 -6.33 -11.79 -14.50
N PRO A 186 -6.31 -10.65 -13.79
CA PRO A 186 -7.19 -9.54 -14.12
C PRO A 186 -6.83 -8.95 -15.49
N GLN A 187 -7.72 -8.16 -16.05
CA GLN A 187 -7.40 -7.42 -17.27
C GLN A 187 -6.20 -6.50 -17.04
N LYS A 188 -5.24 -6.51 -17.97
CA LYS A 188 -4.12 -5.56 -17.96
C LYS A 188 -4.70 -4.13 -18.06
N PRO A 189 -4.41 -3.23 -17.10
CA PRO A 189 -4.92 -1.86 -17.19
C PRO A 189 -4.25 -1.11 -18.36
N GLU A 190 -5.01 -0.23 -19.00
CA GLU A 190 -4.50 0.56 -20.13
C GLU A 190 -3.28 1.41 -19.74
N CYS A 191 -3.23 1.87 -18.49
CA CYS A 191 -2.10 2.67 -17.95
C CYS A 191 -0.97 1.80 -17.37
N TRP A 192 -0.85 0.51 -17.74
CA TRP A 192 0.19 -0.37 -17.20
C TRP A 192 1.61 0.18 -17.36
N ASP A 193 1.93 0.68 -18.54
CA ASP A 193 3.26 1.21 -18.84
C ASP A 193 3.55 2.47 -18.01
N GLU A 194 2.53 3.29 -17.72
CA GLU A 194 2.62 4.44 -16.81
C GLU A 194 2.82 4.00 -15.36
N LEU A 195 2.14 2.94 -14.90
CA LEU A 195 2.38 2.35 -13.58
C LEU A 195 3.83 1.89 -13.42
N VAL A 196 4.36 1.17 -14.41
CA VAL A 196 5.75 0.69 -14.43
C VAL A 196 6.73 1.87 -14.42
N LEU A 197 6.50 2.88 -15.26
CA LEU A 197 7.35 4.06 -15.33
C LEU A 197 7.34 4.84 -14.01
N THR A 198 6.17 5.03 -13.42
CA THR A 198 6.01 5.69 -12.11
C THR A 198 6.76 4.92 -11.01
N ALA A 199 6.65 3.60 -10.98
CA ALA A 199 7.37 2.78 -10.01
C ALA A 199 8.89 2.87 -10.19
N LYS A 200 9.40 2.86 -11.42
CA LYS A 200 10.83 3.06 -11.74
C LYS A 200 11.32 4.44 -11.28
N MET A 201 10.59 5.49 -11.62
CA MET A 201 10.95 6.86 -11.27
C MET A 201 11.00 7.05 -9.75
N LEU A 202 10.00 6.55 -9.02
CA LEU A 202 9.97 6.63 -7.55
C LEU A 202 11.08 5.79 -6.93
N GLY A 203 11.31 4.59 -7.44
CA GLY A 203 12.37 3.70 -6.97
C GLY A 203 13.77 4.30 -7.18
N GLY A 204 14.02 4.89 -8.36
CA GLY A 204 15.26 5.59 -8.69
C GLY A 204 15.48 6.81 -7.78
N ALA A 205 14.44 7.62 -7.56
CA ALA A 205 14.51 8.78 -6.68
C ALA A 205 14.81 8.42 -5.21
N LEU A 206 14.37 7.23 -4.75
CA LEU A 206 14.67 6.72 -3.41
C LEU A 206 16.04 6.01 -3.35
N ASN A 207 16.52 5.48 -4.45
CA ASN A 207 17.76 4.70 -4.59
C ASN A 207 17.92 3.63 -3.50
N ARG A 208 16.89 2.81 -3.31
CA ARG A 208 16.87 1.69 -2.35
C ARG A 208 15.79 0.69 -2.68
N PHE A 209 15.80 -0.45 -2.00
CA PHE A 209 14.64 -1.33 -2.02
C PHE A 209 13.44 -0.67 -1.34
N THR A 210 12.29 -0.70 -2.00
CA THR A 210 10.99 -0.43 -1.37
C THR A 210 9.87 -1.12 -2.16
N ARG A 211 8.75 -1.42 -1.51
CA ARG A 211 7.51 -1.73 -2.20
C ARG A 211 6.77 -0.41 -2.42
N ILE A 212 6.33 -0.17 -3.65
CA ILE A 212 5.58 1.01 -4.06
C ILE A 212 4.18 0.57 -4.44
N ASP A 213 3.18 1.05 -3.71
CA ASP A 213 1.79 0.72 -3.96
C ASP A 213 1.17 1.86 -4.80
N LEU A 214 0.63 1.50 -5.97
CA LEU A 214 0.01 2.40 -6.94
C LEU A 214 -1.40 1.93 -7.26
N PHE A 215 -2.24 2.85 -7.75
CA PHE A 215 -3.58 2.58 -8.24
C PHE A 215 -3.71 3.01 -9.70
N ALA A 216 -4.36 2.17 -10.52
CA ALA A 216 -4.82 2.50 -11.87
C ALA A 216 -6.23 3.08 -11.76
N THR A 217 -6.39 4.38 -12.00
CA THR A 217 -7.65 5.08 -11.80
C THR A 217 -8.11 5.82 -13.06
N GLU A 218 -9.38 6.24 -13.10
CA GLU A 218 -9.92 7.04 -14.20
C GLU A 218 -9.14 8.35 -14.47
N ARG A 219 -8.43 8.86 -13.48
CA ARG A 219 -7.59 10.06 -13.61
C ARG A 219 -6.09 9.75 -13.78
N GLY A 220 -5.75 8.51 -14.15
CA GLY A 220 -4.38 8.04 -14.31
C GLY A 220 -3.82 7.33 -13.09
N VAL A 221 -2.49 7.24 -13.01
CA VAL A 221 -1.79 6.58 -11.92
C VAL A 221 -1.81 7.43 -10.66
N VAL A 222 -2.23 6.83 -9.55
CA VAL A 222 -2.28 7.47 -8.22
C VAL A 222 -1.41 6.70 -7.24
N PHE A 223 -0.59 7.41 -6.49
CA PHE A 223 0.26 6.83 -5.44
C PHE A 223 -0.55 6.44 -4.20
N GLY A 224 -0.28 5.25 -3.66
CA GLY A 224 -0.87 4.75 -2.41
C GLY A 224 0.07 4.90 -1.22
N GLU A 225 1.14 4.10 -1.21
CA GLU A 225 2.11 4.11 -0.10
C GLU A 225 3.49 3.57 -0.50
N PHE A 226 4.50 3.91 0.29
CA PHE A 226 5.77 3.21 0.33
C PHE A 226 5.81 2.21 1.47
N THR A 227 6.29 1.01 1.20
CA THR A 227 6.50 -0.03 2.23
C THR A 227 7.94 -0.53 2.16
N PRO A 228 8.85 0.07 2.93
CA PRO A 228 10.29 -0.28 2.89
C PRO A 228 10.60 -1.65 3.50
N THR A 229 9.71 -2.17 4.32
CA THR A 229 9.87 -3.45 5.03
C THR A 229 8.62 -4.33 4.91
N PRO A 230 8.27 -4.78 3.67
CA PRO A 230 7.05 -5.54 3.43
C PRO A 230 7.03 -6.82 4.27
N HIS A 231 5.87 -7.08 4.89
CA HIS A 231 5.63 -8.23 5.77
C HIS A 231 6.65 -8.39 6.91
N GLY A 232 7.42 -7.35 7.24
CA GLY A 232 8.51 -7.45 8.22
C GLY A 232 9.62 -8.44 7.84
N GLY A 233 9.66 -8.88 6.58
CA GLY A 233 10.58 -9.91 6.08
C GLY A 233 10.10 -11.34 6.31
N PHE A 234 8.79 -11.56 6.49
CA PHE A 234 8.22 -12.89 6.69
C PHE A 234 7.31 -13.31 5.53
N GLY A 235 7.01 -14.61 5.46
CA GLY A 235 6.02 -15.19 4.55
C GLY A 235 6.48 -15.38 3.10
N PHE A 236 7.71 -15.08 2.74
CA PHE A 236 8.26 -15.38 1.41
C PHE A 236 8.61 -16.87 1.28
N THR A 237 8.36 -17.46 0.10
CA THR A 237 8.82 -18.80 -0.21
C THR A 237 10.36 -18.82 -0.27
N LYS A 238 10.98 -19.99 -0.11
CA LYS A 238 12.44 -20.14 -0.20
C LYS A 238 13.00 -19.64 -1.53
N TRP A 239 12.24 -19.89 -2.61
CA TRP A 239 12.62 -19.44 -3.95
C TRP A 239 12.60 -17.91 -4.04
N ALA A 240 11.49 -17.28 -3.65
CA ALA A 240 11.35 -15.81 -3.71
C ALA A 240 12.34 -15.11 -2.80
N ASP A 241 12.57 -15.63 -1.60
CA ASP A 241 13.51 -15.08 -0.63
C ASP A 241 14.95 -15.08 -1.15
N LYS A 242 15.35 -16.17 -1.84
CA LYS A 242 16.65 -16.25 -2.51
C LYS A 242 16.72 -15.28 -3.69
N TRP A 243 15.75 -15.34 -4.60
CA TRP A 243 15.71 -14.51 -5.81
C TRP A 243 15.77 -13.00 -5.49
N LEU A 244 14.91 -12.54 -4.59
CA LEU A 244 14.90 -11.13 -4.17
C LEU A 244 16.17 -10.75 -3.39
N GLY A 245 16.75 -11.70 -2.65
CA GLY A 245 18.02 -11.52 -1.97
C GLY A 245 19.19 -11.30 -2.93
N GLU A 246 19.18 -11.97 -4.09
CA GLU A 246 20.17 -11.80 -5.16
C GLU A 246 20.06 -10.44 -5.86
N MET A 247 18.84 -9.88 -5.91
CA MET A 247 18.61 -8.52 -6.43
C MET A 247 19.06 -7.41 -5.47
N TRP A 248 19.18 -7.73 -4.18
CA TRP A 248 19.56 -6.76 -3.16
C TRP A 248 21.04 -6.39 -3.26
N LYS A 249 21.33 -5.15 -3.66
CA LYS A 249 22.69 -4.61 -3.73
C LYS A 249 22.93 -3.61 -2.59
N GLY A 250 24.19 -3.47 -2.19
CA GLY A 250 24.56 -2.54 -1.12
C GLY A 250 23.82 -2.76 0.20
N VAL A 251 23.82 -1.75 1.05
CA VAL A 251 23.20 -1.78 2.38
C VAL A 251 21.68 -1.62 2.29
N GLU A 252 21.21 -0.79 1.37
CA GLU A 252 19.80 -0.39 1.25
C GLU A 252 19.07 -1.01 0.04
N GLY A 253 19.66 -2.01 -0.62
CA GLY A 253 18.99 -2.79 -1.65
C GLY A 253 18.94 -2.15 -3.04
N ALA A 254 19.69 -1.09 -3.28
CA ALA A 254 19.97 -0.59 -4.62
C ALA A 254 21.48 -0.47 -4.78
N GLY A 255 21.96 -0.38 -6.04
CA GLY A 255 23.39 -0.19 -6.30
C GLY A 255 23.96 1.07 -5.65
N ASP A 256 25.24 1.02 -5.37
CA ASP A 256 26.02 2.18 -4.90
C ASP A 256 26.11 3.23 -6.00
#